data_b1e7c899d43b3bccd13cb382fc711bf0
#
_entry.id   b1e7c899d43b3bccd13cb382fc711bf0
#
_cell.length_a   1.000
_cell.length_b   1.000
_cell.length_c   1.000
_cell.angle_alpha   90.00
_cell.angle_beta   90.00
_cell.angle_gamma   90.00
#
_symmetry.space_group_name_H-M   'P 1'
#
loop_
_entity.id
_entity.type
_entity.pdbx_description
1 polymer ?
#
loop_
_entity_poly.entity_id
_entity_poly.type
_entity_poly.pdbx_seq_one_letter_code
_entity_poly.pdbx_strand_id
1 'polypeptide(L)'
;QKGNHPLNFKFKKTGVADLSKQPEFIQLSGPSSFFKAEAIGDIKFNVKLQTAEDAFFVNQLLLNKLKLGLVKSGSYFYRKFEAKNSLLDYSSKTKGYYISRIKQFHFKLIDCSKKKYGEVLKFIQYVLMYDLQWLFKIKKIDHILSHDEIHELYINLIFILQNIDDDVIYNQKNIQN
;
A
#
# COMPACT_ATOMS: atom_id res chain seq x y z
N GLN A 1 -17.78 -3.83 -16.34
CA GLN A 1 -18.16 -2.77 -15.40
C GLN A 1 -16.97 -1.83 -15.23
N LYS A 2 -17.13 -0.53 -15.51
CA LYS A 2 -16.18 0.49 -15.10
C LYS A 2 -16.27 0.60 -13.55
N GLY A 3 -15.36 -0.07 -12.85
CA GLY A 3 -15.30 0.03 -11.40
C GLY A 3 -14.83 1.41 -10.97
N ASN A 4 -15.50 2.00 -10.01
CA ASN A 4 -15.09 3.27 -9.42
C ASN A 4 -14.03 2.97 -8.33
N HIS A 5 -12.74 2.97 -8.74
CA HIS A 5 -11.64 2.74 -7.80
C HIS A 5 -11.38 3.99 -6.95
N PRO A 6 -11.19 3.87 -5.62
CA PRO A 6 -10.97 5.03 -4.74
C PRO A 6 -9.85 5.98 -5.18
N LEU A 7 -8.81 5.46 -5.84
CA LEU A 7 -7.69 6.26 -6.33
C LEU A 7 -7.87 6.83 -7.74
N ASN A 8 -9.06 6.71 -8.36
CA ASN A 8 -9.32 7.24 -9.71
C ASN A 8 -9.27 8.78 -9.77
N PHE A 9 -9.40 9.46 -8.65
CA PHE A 9 -9.35 10.93 -8.58
C PHE A 9 -8.04 11.50 -9.16
N LYS A 10 -6.93 10.79 -9.04
CA LYS A 10 -5.62 11.22 -9.54
C LYS A 10 -5.49 11.22 -11.07
N PHE A 11 -6.35 10.49 -11.78
CA PHE A 11 -6.33 10.39 -13.25
C PHE A 11 -7.25 11.39 -13.97
N LYS A 12 -7.67 12.47 -13.30
CA LYS A 12 -8.49 13.52 -13.94
C LYS A 12 -7.78 14.22 -15.09
N LYS A 13 -6.45 14.29 -15.07
CA LYS A 13 -5.61 14.87 -16.13
C LYS A 13 -4.32 14.05 -16.29
N THR A 14 -3.76 14.08 -17.51
CA THR A 14 -2.40 13.58 -17.77
C THR A 14 -1.39 14.60 -17.23
N GLY A 15 -0.31 14.12 -16.62
CA GLY A 15 0.74 14.98 -16.06
C GLY A 15 1.64 14.26 -15.08
N VAL A 16 2.42 15.02 -14.33
CA VAL A 16 3.29 14.51 -13.28
C VAL A 16 2.84 15.07 -11.95
N ALA A 17 2.54 14.17 -11.01
CA ALA A 17 2.30 14.53 -9.62
C ALA A 17 3.62 14.60 -8.86
N ASP A 18 3.78 15.61 -8.04
CA ASP A 18 4.86 15.76 -7.08
C ASP A 18 4.38 15.26 -5.72
N LEU A 19 4.87 14.11 -5.27
CA LEU A 19 4.43 13.46 -4.05
C LEU A 19 4.80 14.22 -2.77
N SER A 20 5.72 15.19 -2.85
CA SER A 20 6.00 16.10 -1.74
C SER A 20 4.90 17.17 -1.57
N LYS A 21 4.11 17.45 -2.63
CA LYS A 21 3.04 18.45 -2.66
C LYS A 21 1.65 17.84 -2.75
N GLN A 22 1.55 16.64 -3.28
CA GLN A 22 0.32 15.87 -3.50
C GLN A 22 0.50 14.45 -2.94
N PRO A 23 0.72 14.32 -1.62
CA PRO A 23 1.07 13.04 -0.98
C PRO A 23 -0.04 11.98 -1.08
N GLU A 24 -1.29 12.40 -1.27
CA GLU A 24 -2.45 11.52 -1.47
C GLU A 24 -2.47 10.82 -2.83
N PHE A 25 -1.61 11.21 -3.79
CA PHE A 25 -1.53 10.61 -5.12
C PHE A 25 -0.71 9.32 -5.12
N ILE A 26 -1.04 8.42 -4.22
CA ILE A 26 -0.33 7.15 -4.02
C ILE A 26 -0.51 6.17 -5.18
N GLN A 27 0.46 5.26 -5.34
CA GLN A 27 0.41 4.14 -6.28
C GLN A 27 0.81 2.85 -5.57
N LEU A 28 -0.03 1.81 -5.69
CA LEU A 28 0.20 0.51 -5.07
C LEU A 28 0.32 -0.63 -6.10
N SER A 29 -0.26 -0.47 -7.28
CA SER A 29 -0.32 -1.52 -8.28
C SER A 29 0.86 -1.46 -9.24
N GLY A 30 1.70 -2.48 -9.23
CA GLY A 30 2.77 -2.69 -10.21
C GLY A 30 2.23 -2.96 -11.61
N PRO A 31 1.24 -3.87 -11.80
CA PRO A 31 0.69 -4.21 -13.12
C PRO A 31 0.06 -3.05 -13.90
N SER A 32 -0.38 -1.99 -13.21
CA SER A 32 -0.90 -0.78 -13.85
C SER A 32 0.13 0.35 -13.98
N SER A 33 1.41 0.03 -13.83
CA SER A 33 2.51 0.99 -13.82
C SER A 33 3.56 0.66 -14.87
N PHE A 34 4.19 1.68 -15.43
CA PHE A 34 5.38 1.57 -16.28
C PHE A 34 6.56 2.22 -15.59
N PHE A 35 7.70 1.55 -15.62
CA PHE A 35 8.92 2.00 -14.97
C PHE A 35 10.03 2.20 -16.00
N LYS A 36 10.81 3.26 -15.87
CA LYS A 36 12.06 3.39 -16.59
C LYS A 36 13.06 2.37 -16.07
N ALA A 37 13.70 1.62 -16.94
CA ALA A 37 14.63 0.55 -16.54
C ALA A 37 15.75 1.09 -15.63
N GLU A 38 16.32 2.26 -15.97
CA GLU A 38 17.35 2.89 -15.15
C GLU A 38 16.87 3.34 -13.76
N ALA A 39 15.57 3.53 -13.57
CA ALA A 39 15.02 3.90 -12.26
C ALA A 39 14.87 2.69 -11.32
N ILE A 40 14.80 1.49 -11.86
CA ILE A 40 14.70 0.25 -11.09
C ILE A 40 16.01 -0.02 -10.35
N GLY A 41 17.17 0.13 -11.02
CA GLY A 41 18.46 -0.16 -10.42
C GLY A 41 18.50 -1.54 -9.77
N ASP A 42 18.96 -1.61 -8.53
CA ASP A 42 19.05 -2.85 -7.75
C ASP A 42 17.79 -3.20 -6.94
N ILE A 43 16.71 -2.41 -7.07
CA ILE A 43 15.46 -2.66 -6.35
C ILE A 43 14.79 -3.92 -6.91
N LYS A 44 14.47 -4.86 -6.01
CA LYS A 44 13.84 -6.14 -6.34
C LYS A 44 12.55 -6.35 -5.57
N PHE A 45 11.70 -7.22 -6.11
CA PHE A 45 10.52 -7.67 -5.38
C PHE A 45 10.92 -8.41 -4.09
N ASN A 46 10.19 -8.14 -3.01
CA ASN A 46 10.40 -8.84 -1.75
C ASN A 46 9.70 -10.21 -1.79
N VAL A 47 10.47 -11.27 -2.00
CA VAL A 47 9.98 -12.66 -2.09
C VAL A 47 9.35 -13.20 -0.80
N LYS A 48 9.50 -12.50 0.33
CA LYS A 48 8.87 -12.83 1.61
C LYS A 48 7.43 -12.30 1.72
N LEU A 49 7.00 -11.49 0.76
CA LEU A 49 5.64 -10.98 0.67
C LEU A 49 4.82 -11.84 -0.28
N GLN A 50 3.73 -12.42 0.22
CA GLN A 50 2.74 -13.13 -0.60
C GLN A 50 1.78 -12.16 -1.30
N THR A 51 1.57 -10.98 -0.71
CA THR A 51 0.74 -9.90 -1.22
C THR A 51 1.37 -8.57 -0.83
N ALA A 52 1.06 -7.49 -1.57
CA ALA A 52 1.64 -6.16 -1.44
C ALA A 52 3.13 -6.05 -1.87
N GLU A 53 3.68 -7.09 -2.52
CA GLU A 53 5.03 -7.09 -3.07
C GLU A 53 5.20 -6.02 -4.14
N ASP A 54 4.18 -5.83 -4.97
CA ASP A 54 4.13 -4.79 -5.99
C ASP A 54 4.01 -3.37 -5.37
N ALA A 55 3.18 -3.23 -4.35
CA ALA A 55 3.07 -1.96 -3.62
C ALA A 55 4.41 -1.58 -2.95
N PHE A 56 5.10 -2.55 -2.34
CA PHE A 56 6.41 -2.32 -1.75
C PHE A 56 7.44 -1.89 -2.80
N PHE A 57 7.53 -2.65 -3.90
CA PHE A 57 8.43 -2.35 -5.02
C PHE A 57 8.20 -0.95 -5.60
N VAL A 58 6.95 -0.62 -5.93
CA VAL A 58 6.58 0.69 -6.50
C VAL A 58 6.96 1.84 -5.56
N ASN A 59 6.68 1.70 -4.26
CA ASN A 59 6.93 2.79 -3.32
C ASN A 59 8.42 2.95 -2.97
N GLN A 60 9.25 1.90 -3.06
CA GLN A 60 10.70 2.05 -3.03
C GLN A 60 11.21 2.90 -4.21
N LEU A 61 10.67 2.69 -5.42
CA LEU A 61 11.01 3.50 -6.59
C LEU A 61 10.56 4.96 -6.43
N LEU A 62 9.33 5.18 -5.96
CA LEU A 62 8.77 6.51 -5.74
C LEU A 62 9.54 7.31 -4.68
N LEU A 63 10.09 6.66 -3.66
CA LEU A 63 10.99 7.28 -2.68
C LEU A 63 12.25 7.87 -3.33
N ASN A 64 12.64 7.43 -4.53
CA ASN A 64 13.85 7.95 -5.17
C ASN A 64 13.67 9.34 -5.78
N LYS A 65 12.51 9.65 -6.34
CA LYS A 65 12.31 10.92 -7.09
C LYS A 65 11.05 11.70 -6.66
N LEU A 66 10.17 11.11 -5.87
CA LEU A 66 8.90 11.69 -5.43
C LEU A 66 8.02 12.19 -6.59
N LYS A 67 8.14 11.56 -7.76
CA LYS A 67 7.39 11.93 -8.97
C LYS A 67 6.61 10.74 -9.49
N LEU A 68 5.32 10.95 -9.77
CA LEU A 68 4.41 9.97 -10.33
C LEU A 68 3.81 10.49 -11.63
N GLY A 69 4.11 9.83 -12.76
CA GLY A 69 3.46 10.11 -14.04
C GLY A 69 2.02 9.57 -14.05
N LEU A 70 1.08 10.36 -14.54
CA LEU A 70 -0.33 10.04 -14.64
C LEU A 70 -0.80 10.14 -16.08
N VAL A 71 -1.52 9.13 -16.57
CA VAL A 71 -2.06 9.07 -17.93
C VAL A 71 -3.57 8.92 -17.86
N LYS A 72 -4.33 9.98 -18.22
CA LYS A 72 -5.79 10.00 -18.18
C LYS A 72 -6.44 9.05 -19.21
N SER A 73 -5.84 8.95 -20.40
CA SER A 73 -6.36 8.13 -21.50
C SER A 73 -6.02 6.65 -21.39
N GLY A 74 -5.17 6.26 -20.43
CA GLY A 74 -4.80 4.87 -20.21
C GLY A 74 -5.98 4.06 -19.64
N SER A 75 -6.07 2.80 -20.05
CA SER A 75 -7.03 1.84 -19.51
C SER A 75 -6.30 0.60 -19.02
N TYR A 76 -6.60 0.17 -17.82
CA TYR A 76 -6.10 -1.08 -17.27
C TYR A 76 -7.26 -2.07 -17.11
N PHE A 77 -7.16 -3.21 -17.77
CA PHE A 77 -8.18 -4.27 -17.74
C PHE A 77 -7.80 -5.31 -16.69
N TYR A 78 -8.42 -5.23 -15.52
CA TYR A 78 -8.25 -6.23 -14.47
C TYR A 78 -9.16 -7.43 -14.75
N ARG A 79 -8.56 -8.59 -15.04
CA ARG A 79 -9.30 -9.83 -15.27
C ARG A 79 -9.75 -10.42 -13.93
N LYS A 80 -11.05 -10.49 -13.72
CA LYS A 80 -11.65 -11.22 -12.61
C LYS A 80 -12.19 -12.56 -13.13
N PHE A 81 -11.78 -13.64 -12.53
CA PHE A 81 -12.40 -14.94 -12.76
C PHE A 81 -13.59 -15.12 -11.80
N GLU A 82 -14.68 -15.72 -12.29
CA GLU A 82 -15.86 -16.05 -11.48
C GLU A 82 -15.53 -17.02 -10.35
N ALA A 83 -14.52 -17.87 -10.54
CA ALA A 83 -14.04 -18.86 -9.58
C ALA A 83 -13.39 -18.29 -8.31
N LYS A 84 -13.23 -16.98 -8.15
CA LYS A 84 -12.59 -16.31 -6.99
C LYS A 84 -11.25 -16.96 -6.57
N ASN A 85 -10.42 -17.32 -7.54
CA ASN A 85 -9.16 -18.06 -7.32
C ASN A 85 -7.93 -17.12 -7.29
N SER A 86 -8.11 -15.83 -7.03
CA SER A 86 -6.98 -14.91 -6.92
C SER A 86 -6.29 -15.03 -5.56
N LEU A 87 -4.98 -14.77 -5.51
CA LEU A 87 -4.23 -14.70 -4.25
C LEU A 87 -4.86 -13.72 -3.25
N LEU A 88 -5.48 -12.64 -3.72
CA LEU A 88 -6.17 -11.67 -2.88
C LEU A 88 -7.41 -12.26 -2.19
N ASP A 89 -8.12 -13.18 -2.84
CA ASP A 89 -9.33 -13.80 -2.27
C ASP A 89 -9.00 -14.75 -1.09
N TYR A 90 -7.76 -15.27 -1.05
CA TYR A 90 -7.29 -16.17 0.02
C TYR A 90 -6.37 -15.48 1.02
N SER A 91 -5.76 -14.35 0.67
CA SER A 91 -4.74 -13.72 1.50
C SER A 91 -5.22 -13.41 2.93
N SER A 92 -6.41 -12.84 3.06
CA SER A 92 -7.01 -12.51 4.37
C SER A 92 -7.31 -13.71 5.27
N LYS A 93 -7.19 -14.94 4.74
CA LYS A 93 -7.37 -16.19 5.48
C LYS A 93 -6.05 -16.80 5.95
N THR A 94 -4.93 -16.12 5.75
CA THR A 94 -3.59 -16.61 6.08
C THR A 94 -2.92 -15.74 7.13
N LYS A 95 -2.09 -16.34 8.00
CA LYS A 95 -1.26 -15.60 8.97
C LYS A 95 -0.34 -14.58 8.28
N GLY A 96 0.14 -14.90 7.09
CA GLY A 96 1.02 -14.03 6.31
C GLY A 96 0.42 -12.66 6.01
N TYR A 97 -0.89 -12.59 5.83
CA TYR A 97 -1.60 -11.33 5.61
C TYR A 97 -1.51 -10.40 6.82
N TYR A 98 -1.55 -10.93 8.03
CA TYR A 98 -1.54 -10.15 9.27
C TYR A 98 -0.14 -9.91 9.81
N ILE A 99 0.74 -10.91 9.77
CA ILE A 99 2.05 -10.86 10.41
C ILE A 99 3.15 -10.48 9.41
N SER A 100 3.30 -11.26 8.32
CA SER A 100 4.37 -11.02 7.34
C SER A 100 4.20 -9.70 6.62
N ARG A 101 2.97 -9.32 6.27
CA ARG A 101 2.68 -8.03 5.61
C ARG A 101 3.04 -6.85 6.50
N ILE A 102 2.73 -6.88 7.79
CA ILE A 102 3.12 -5.83 8.73
C ILE A 102 4.65 -5.70 8.78
N LYS A 103 5.37 -6.81 8.97
CA LYS A 103 6.83 -6.81 9.11
C LYS A 103 7.57 -6.52 7.80
N GLN A 104 7.10 -7.06 6.69
CA GLN A 104 7.83 -7.03 5.41
C GLN A 104 7.38 -5.91 4.47
N PHE A 105 6.22 -5.31 4.68
CA PHE A 105 5.73 -4.18 3.91
C PHE A 105 5.72 -2.90 4.76
N HIS A 106 4.89 -2.83 5.81
CA HIS A 106 4.73 -1.58 6.57
C HIS A 106 6.02 -1.15 7.26
N PHE A 107 6.64 -2.01 8.07
CA PHE A 107 7.87 -1.65 8.80
C PHE A 107 9.01 -1.34 7.85
N LYS A 108 9.18 -2.14 6.79
CA LYS A 108 10.25 -1.87 5.82
C LYS A 108 10.03 -0.58 5.04
N LEU A 109 8.78 -0.22 4.74
CA LEU A 109 8.50 1.02 4.03
C LEU A 109 8.74 2.24 4.93
N ILE A 110 8.38 2.15 6.22
CA ILE A 110 8.72 3.13 7.25
C ILE A 110 10.26 3.29 7.34
N ASP A 111 10.98 2.18 7.44
CA ASP A 111 12.44 2.15 7.54
C ASP A 111 13.10 2.75 6.29
N CYS A 112 12.65 2.40 5.09
CA CYS A 112 13.15 2.97 3.83
C CYS A 112 12.97 4.50 3.79
N SER A 113 11.81 5.00 4.23
CA SER A 113 11.54 6.45 4.28
C SER A 113 12.46 7.13 5.30
N LYS A 114 12.52 6.61 6.53
CA LYS A 114 13.37 7.18 7.59
C LYS A 114 14.86 7.17 7.27
N LYS A 115 15.35 6.07 6.69
CA LYS A 115 16.76 5.98 6.27
C LYS A 115 17.13 7.02 5.23
N LYS A 116 16.22 7.36 4.34
CA LYS A 116 16.50 8.26 3.22
C LYS A 116 16.23 9.73 3.56
N TYR A 117 15.20 10.01 4.35
CA TYR A 117 14.71 11.37 4.59
C TYR A 117 14.72 11.78 6.07
N GLY A 118 15.07 10.88 6.99
CA GLY A 118 15.03 11.14 8.44
C GLY A 118 13.62 10.99 9.04
N GLU A 119 12.58 10.91 8.18
CA GLU A 119 11.17 10.86 8.60
C GLU A 119 10.35 9.92 7.72
N VAL A 120 9.12 9.64 8.13
CA VAL A 120 8.14 8.95 7.28
C VAL A 120 7.42 9.97 6.43
N LEU A 121 7.81 10.09 5.16
CA LEU A 121 7.23 11.06 4.24
C LEU A 121 5.70 10.88 4.15
N LYS A 122 4.99 11.99 4.01
CA LYS A 122 3.53 12.02 4.04
C LYS A 122 2.87 11.10 3.01
N PHE A 123 3.45 10.96 1.80
CA PHE A 123 2.90 10.02 0.82
C PHE A 123 3.06 8.55 1.25
N ILE A 124 4.12 8.20 1.99
CA ILE A 124 4.27 6.86 2.58
C ILE A 124 3.21 6.65 3.65
N GLN A 125 2.94 7.64 4.49
CA GLN A 125 1.86 7.56 5.47
C GLN A 125 0.51 7.28 4.79
N TYR A 126 0.21 7.94 3.66
CA TYR A 126 -0.99 7.65 2.85
C TYR A 126 -0.99 6.23 2.29
N VAL A 127 0.15 5.70 1.84
CA VAL A 127 0.28 4.31 1.37
C VAL A 127 -0.02 3.34 2.50
N LEU A 128 0.59 3.53 3.68
CA LEU A 128 0.38 2.69 4.86
C LEU A 128 -1.08 2.71 5.28
N MET A 129 -1.67 3.88 5.39
CA MET A 129 -3.05 4.04 5.85
C MET A 129 -4.06 3.47 4.84
N TYR A 130 -3.80 3.63 3.52
CA TYR A 130 -4.62 3.02 2.48
C TYR A 130 -4.63 1.49 2.58
N ASP A 131 -3.51 0.88 2.96
CA ASP A 131 -3.43 -0.56 3.15
C ASP A 131 -4.11 -1.01 4.45
N LEU A 132 -3.86 -0.32 5.55
CA LEU A 132 -4.43 -0.62 6.87
C LEU A 132 -5.96 -0.55 6.91
N GLN A 133 -6.59 0.32 6.12
CA GLN A 133 -8.06 0.42 6.09
C GLN A 133 -8.75 -0.91 5.76
N TRP A 134 -8.10 -1.78 4.98
CA TRP A 134 -8.64 -3.10 4.64
C TRP A 134 -8.50 -4.08 5.81
N LEU A 135 -7.41 -3.97 6.58
CA LEU A 135 -7.20 -4.76 7.78
C LEU A 135 -8.26 -4.42 8.84
N PHE A 136 -8.56 -3.13 9.05
CA PHE A 136 -9.56 -2.67 10.02
C PHE A 136 -11.00 -3.10 9.69
N LYS A 137 -11.29 -3.49 8.46
CA LYS A 137 -12.60 -4.02 8.07
C LYS A 137 -12.81 -5.49 8.43
N ILE A 138 -11.77 -6.20 8.84
CA ILE A 138 -11.86 -7.62 9.19
C ILE A 138 -12.36 -7.74 10.63
N LYS A 139 -13.49 -8.43 10.80
CA LYS A 139 -14.19 -8.50 12.11
C LYS A 139 -13.73 -9.64 13.00
N LYS A 140 -13.23 -10.74 12.43
CA LYS A 140 -12.85 -11.95 13.17
C LYS A 140 -11.53 -12.51 12.61
N ILE A 141 -10.54 -12.65 13.49
CA ILE A 141 -9.21 -13.17 13.17
C ILE A 141 -8.76 -14.29 14.12
N ASP A 142 -9.56 -14.59 15.15
CA ASP A 142 -9.31 -15.57 16.20
C ASP A 142 -9.17 -17.01 15.69
N HIS A 143 -9.74 -17.29 14.52
CA HIS A 143 -9.60 -18.58 13.83
C HIS A 143 -8.34 -18.68 12.95
N ILE A 144 -7.58 -17.57 12.81
CA ILE A 144 -6.37 -17.48 11.98
C ILE A 144 -5.13 -17.28 12.86
N LEU A 145 -5.24 -16.43 13.86
CA LEU A 145 -4.16 -16.03 14.76
C LEU A 145 -4.42 -16.54 16.17
N SER A 146 -3.35 -16.94 16.87
CA SER A 146 -3.41 -17.20 18.31
C SER A 146 -3.59 -15.89 19.09
N HIS A 147 -3.93 -16.01 20.39
CA HIS A 147 -4.06 -14.84 21.28
C HIS A 147 -2.77 -13.98 21.32
N ASP A 148 -1.60 -14.63 21.40
CA ASP A 148 -0.31 -13.93 21.43
C ASP A 148 -0.03 -13.23 20.10
N GLU A 149 -0.36 -13.88 18.96
CA GLU A 149 -0.23 -13.28 17.64
C GLU A 149 -1.16 -12.07 17.43
N ILE A 150 -2.37 -12.12 17.98
CA ILE A 150 -3.31 -10.98 17.97
C ILE A 150 -2.75 -9.83 18.81
N HIS A 151 -2.20 -10.13 19.97
CA HIS A 151 -1.56 -9.12 20.84
C HIS A 151 -0.35 -8.47 20.15
N GLU A 152 0.52 -9.29 19.53
CA GLU A 152 1.64 -8.77 18.74
C GLU A 152 1.16 -7.89 17.57
N LEU A 153 0.14 -8.34 16.85
CA LEU A 153 -0.45 -7.56 15.75
C LEU A 153 -0.94 -6.20 16.25
N TYR A 154 -1.62 -6.16 17.40
CA TYR A 154 -2.12 -4.92 18.00
C TYR A 154 -0.99 -3.94 18.34
N ILE A 155 0.08 -4.42 18.96
CA ILE A 155 1.27 -3.60 19.27
C ILE A 155 1.89 -3.04 17.99
N ASN A 156 2.01 -3.89 16.96
CA ASN A 156 2.57 -3.50 15.67
C ASN A 156 1.70 -2.44 14.96
N LEU A 157 0.37 -2.54 15.05
CA LEU A 157 -0.55 -1.54 14.51
C LEU A 157 -0.41 -0.19 15.22
N ILE A 158 -0.30 -0.19 16.54
CA ILE A 158 -0.05 1.05 17.31
C ILE A 158 1.25 1.69 16.83
N PHE A 159 2.34 0.92 16.70
CA PHE A 159 3.61 1.43 16.21
C PHE A 159 3.49 2.07 14.82
N ILE A 160 2.74 1.44 13.89
CA ILE A 160 2.53 2.01 12.55
C ILE A 160 1.75 3.31 12.65
N LEU A 161 0.65 3.33 13.42
CA LEU A 161 -0.21 4.52 13.57
C LEU A 161 0.54 5.69 14.20
N GLN A 162 1.47 5.46 15.13
CA GLN A 162 2.34 6.49 15.68
C GLN A 162 3.30 7.13 14.66
N ASN A 163 3.45 6.53 13.47
CA ASN A 163 4.23 7.06 12.36
C ASN A 163 3.34 7.67 11.26
N ILE A 164 2.06 7.92 11.54
CA ILE A 164 1.07 8.49 10.61
C ILE A 164 0.44 9.72 11.27
N ASP A 165 0.47 10.85 10.58
CA ASP A 165 -0.13 12.09 11.05
C ASP A 165 -1.66 11.97 11.10
N ASP A 166 -2.29 12.62 12.07
CA ASP A 166 -3.74 12.58 12.28
C ASP A 166 -4.53 12.99 11.04
N ASP A 167 -4.06 14.00 10.30
CA ASP A 167 -4.74 14.46 9.08
C ASP A 167 -4.75 13.39 7.98
N VAL A 168 -3.74 12.52 7.92
CA VAL A 168 -3.71 11.38 7.00
C VAL A 168 -4.77 10.35 7.39
N ILE A 169 -4.95 10.10 8.69
CA ILE A 169 -5.98 9.19 9.22
C ILE A 169 -7.37 9.76 8.90
N TYR A 170 -7.63 11.03 9.23
CA TYR A 170 -8.91 11.68 9.00
C TYR A 170 -9.28 11.80 7.51
N ASN A 171 -8.30 11.83 6.61
CA ASN A 171 -8.55 11.89 5.17
C ASN A 171 -8.91 10.52 4.54
N GLN A 172 -8.92 9.42 5.32
CA GLN A 172 -9.30 8.10 4.81
C GLN A 172 -10.82 7.90 4.81
N LYS A 173 -11.44 8.15 3.68
CA LYS A 173 -12.89 8.07 3.48
C LYS A 173 -13.53 6.71 3.82
N ASN A 174 -12.75 5.63 3.81
CA ASN A 174 -13.26 4.28 4.06
C ASN A 174 -13.25 3.88 5.55
N ILE A 175 -12.74 4.72 6.45
CA ILE A 175 -12.70 4.47 7.90
C ILE A 175 -13.80 5.25 8.63
N GLN A 176 -14.34 6.29 8.00
CA GLN A 176 -15.33 7.20 8.59
C GLN A 176 -16.77 6.68 8.60
N ASN A 177 -17.01 5.40 8.20
CA ASN A 177 -18.36 4.80 8.19
C ASN A 177 -18.44 3.59 9.10
#